data_85ee8eb3b0c23e0b70076d54eb8780f7
#
_entry.id   85ee8eb3b0c23e0b70076d54eb8780f7
#
_cell.length_a   1.000
_cell.length_b   1.000
_cell.length_c   1.000
_cell.angle_alpha   90.00
_cell.angle_beta   90.00
_cell.angle_gamma   90.00
#
_symmetry.space_group_name_H-M   'P 1'
#
loop_
_entity.id
_entity.type
_entity.pdbx_description
1 polymer ?
#
loop_
_entity_poly.entity_id
_entity_poly.type
_entity_poly.pdbx_seq_one_letter_code
_entity_poly.pdbx_strand_id
1 'polypeptide(L)'
;IADTGIGMTEADLVENLGTIAHSGTKKFMEALKQKQEGGADLIGQFGVGFYSSFMVADRVEVFTHSYEPEAASLRWSSDGREGYSIETLAEPLDRGTRIVIRLKDEYEEFSQEYRVKELLRRYSNFVGFPLNFNGEHVNTVQAIWSKSKSDVKPEEYDEFYQFIAHTDEKPLSYMHFS
;
A
#
# COMPACT_ATOMS: atom_id res chain seq x y z
N ILE A 1 -4.22 7.21 4.47
CA ILE A 1 -4.19 5.88 3.83
C ILE A 1 -4.80 4.91 4.81
N ALA A 2 -5.69 4.03 4.35
CA ALA A 2 -6.32 3.04 5.24
C ALA A 2 -6.47 1.70 4.52
N ASP A 3 -6.39 0.62 5.28
CA ASP A 3 -6.63 -0.74 4.83
C ASP A 3 -7.53 -1.51 5.84
N THR A 4 -8.03 -2.64 5.42
CA THR A 4 -8.82 -3.58 6.23
C THR A 4 -8.04 -4.88 6.51
N GLY A 5 -6.71 -4.82 6.52
CA GLY A 5 -5.80 -5.93 6.74
C GLY A 5 -5.88 -6.53 8.15
N ILE A 6 -4.84 -7.27 8.51
CA ILE A 6 -4.80 -7.96 9.82
C ILE A 6 -4.57 -7.00 11.01
N GLY A 7 -4.22 -5.76 10.75
CA GLY A 7 -3.80 -4.82 11.79
C GLY A 7 -2.51 -5.24 12.50
N MET A 8 -2.21 -4.56 13.60
CA MET A 8 -1.00 -4.80 14.38
C MET A 8 -1.30 -4.78 15.88
N THR A 9 -0.64 -5.68 16.62
CA THR A 9 -0.55 -5.61 18.08
C THR A 9 0.52 -4.61 18.51
N GLU A 10 0.64 -4.32 19.79
CA GLU A 10 1.72 -3.47 20.34
C GLU A 10 3.11 -4.08 20.04
N ALA A 11 3.24 -5.39 20.18
CA ALA A 11 4.47 -6.10 19.84
C ALA A 11 4.85 -5.95 18.36
N ASP A 12 3.85 -6.05 17.46
CA ASP A 12 4.06 -5.84 16.03
C ASP A 12 4.48 -4.40 15.70
N LEU A 13 3.88 -3.40 16.37
CA LEU A 13 4.27 -1.99 16.20
C LEU A 13 5.73 -1.75 16.62
N VAL A 14 6.13 -2.29 17.78
CA VAL A 14 7.52 -2.20 18.26
C VAL A 14 8.47 -2.91 17.29
N GLU A 15 8.14 -4.12 16.86
CA GLU A 15 9.00 -4.93 16.01
C GLU A 15 9.11 -4.36 14.58
N ASN A 16 7.99 -3.96 13.98
CA ASN A 16 7.94 -3.59 12.55
C ASN A 16 8.10 -2.07 12.31
N LEU A 17 7.67 -1.22 13.23
CA LEU A 17 7.78 0.24 13.10
C LEU A 17 8.81 0.86 14.06
N GLY A 18 9.23 0.14 15.09
CA GLY A 18 10.30 0.56 16.00
C GLY A 18 11.70 0.22 15.49
N THR A 19 11.82 -0.64 14.50
CA THR A 19 13.11 -1.10 13.95
C THR A 19 13.14 -0.90 12.43
N ILE A 20 14.10 -0.12 11.95
CA ILE A 20 14.29 0.15 10.50
C ILE A 20 14.67 -1.15 9.77
N ALA A 21 14.15 -1.32 8.56
CA ALA A 21 14.36 -2.49 7.70
C ALA A 21 13.83 -3.80 8.31
N HIS A 22 12.82 -3.74 9.17
CA HIS A 22 12.08 -4.89 9.67
C HIS A 22 10.71 -4.95 9.03
N SER A 23 10.25 -6.15 8.65
CA SER A 23 8.94 -6.35 8.00
C SER A 23 8.31 -7.67 8.45
N GLY A 24 7.06 -7.62 8.85
CA GLY A 24 6.23 -8.81 9.14
C GLY A 24 5.99 -9.69 7.92
N THR A 25 6.25 -9.20 6.69
CA THR A 25 6.08 -9.94 5.43
C THR A 25 6.84 -11.26 5.43
N LYS A 26 8.05 -11.31 5.98
CA LYS A 26 8.85 -12.53 6.04
C LYS A 26 8.18 -13.62 6.87
N LYS A 27 7.70 -13.28 8.06
CA LYS A 27 6.96 -14.21 8.93
C LYS A 27 5.68 -14.72 8.25
N PHE A 28 4.99 -13.83 7.56
CA PHE A 28 3.79 -14.17 6.79
C PHE A 28 4.08 -15.12 5.62
N MET A 29 5.17 -14.87 4.86
CA MET A 29 5.62 -15.76 3.78
C MET A 29 5.98 -17.16 4.29
N GLU A 30 6.65 -17.25 5.41
CA GLU A 30 7.00 -18.53 6.03
C GLU A 30 5.74 -19.30 6.45
N ALA A 31 4.73 -18.62 6.99
CA ALA A 31 3.45 -19.20 7.35
C ALA A 31 2.65 -19.68 6.12
N LEU A 32 2.65 -18.94 5.01
CA LEU A 32 2.02 -19.35 3.75
C LEU A 32 2.70 -20.57 3.13
N LYS A 33 4.03 -20.62 3.13
CA LYS A 33 4.79 -21.78 2.62
C LYS A 33 4.46 -23.07 3.39
N GLN A 34 4.25 -22.97 4.70
CA GLN A 34 3.85 -24.13 5.52
C GLN A 34 2.45 -24.63 5.19
N LYS A 35 1.55 -23.75 4.71
CA LYS A 35 0.17 -24.11 4.33
C LYS A 35 0.02 -24.55 2.87
N GLN A 36 1.09 -24.58 2.08
CA GLN A 36 1.07 -24.91 0.63
C GLN A 36 0.10 -24.00 -0.18
N GLU A 37 -0.28 -22.85 0.34
CA GLU A 37 -1.08 -21.90 -0.39
C GLU A 37 -0.19 -21.14 -1.38
N GLY A 38 -0.64 -21.01 -2.64
CA GLY A 38 0.09 -20.40 -3.73
C GLY A 38 0.61 -19.01 -3.38
N GLY A 39 1.79 -18.68 -3.90
CA GLY A 39 2.51 -17.45 -3.58
C GLY A 39 1.65 -16.21 -3.80
N ALA A 40 1.41 -15.47 -2.74
CA ALA A 40 0.85 -14.13 -2.85
C ALA A 40 1.95 -13.16 -3.29
N ASP A 41 1.65 -12.30 -4.26
CA ASP A 41 2.50 -11.17 -4.60
C ASP A 41 2.53 -10.19 -3.43
N LEU A 42 3.53 -10.32 -2.55
CA LEU A 42 3.65 -9.51 -1.36
C LEU A 42 4.54 -8.29 -1.62
N ILE A 43 4.01 -7.13 -1.32
CA ILE A 43 4.69 -5.83 -1.36
C ILE A 43 5.28 -5.55 0.03
N GLY A 44 6.39 -4.81 0.09
CA GLY A 44 6.95 -4.35 1.38
C GLY A 44 7.88 -5.35 2.07
N GLN A 45 8.55 -6.22 1.31
CA GLN A 45 9.44 -7.27 1.86
C GLN A 45 10.65 -6.73 2.64
N PHE A 46 11.09 -5.50 2.37
CA PHE A 46 12.30 -4.92 2.95
C PHE A 46 12.07 -4.04 4.18
N GLY A 47 10.83 -3.72 4.53
CA GLY A 47 10.48 -2.90 5.68
C GLY A 47 10.99 -1.45 5.63
N VAL A 48 11.27 -0.91 4.45
CA VAL A 48 11.81 0.46 4.30
C VAL A 48 10.83 1.46 3.70
N GLY A 49 9.79 0.98 2.99
CA GLY A 49 8.84 1.85 2.29
C GLY A 49 8.10 2.82 3.22
N PHE A 50 7.70 2.35 4.39
CA PHE A 50 7.00 3.16 5.40
C PHE A 50 7.81 4.40 5.82
N TYR A 51 9.12 4.25 6.01
CA TYR A 51 9.98 5.33 6.47
C TYR A 51 10.18 6.43 5.44
N SER A 52 9.92 6.17 4.15
CA SER A 52 9.96 7.21 3.12
C SER A 52 8.93 8.32 3.37
N SER A 53 7.86 8.04 4.13
CA SER A 53 6.88 9.04 4.52
C SER A 53 7.49 10.20 5.32
N PHE A 54 8.53 9.97 6.11
CA PHE A 54 9.22 11.01 6.88
C PHE A 54 10.03 12.00 6.02
N MET A 55 10.27 11.68 4.75
CA MET A 55 10.86 12.65 3.83
C MET A 55 9.95 13.87 3.65
N VAL A 56 8.64 13.66 3.60
CA VAL A 56 7.63 14.69 3.36
C VAL A 56 6.80 15.02 4.61
N ALA A 57 6.86 14.18 5.64
CA ALA A 57 6.04 14.32 6.85
C ALA A 57 6.76 15.07 7.95
N ASP A 58 6.04 15.96 8.63
CA ASP A 58 6.41 16.50 9.93
C ASP A 58 6.04 15.53 11.06
N ARG A 59 4.97 14.75 10.87
CA ARG A 59 4.52 13.69 11.77
C ARG A 59 3.78 12.59 11.04
N VAL A 60 4.02 11.35 11.44
CA VAL A 60 3.27 10.19 11.00
C VAL A 60 2.57 9.55 12.19
N GLU A 61 1.29 9.27 12.03
CA GLU A 61 0.46 8.59 13.02
C GLU A 61 -0.13 7.33 12.39
N VAL A 62 -0.03 6.22 13.11
CA VAL A 62 -0.57 4.92 12.67
C VAL A 62 -1.62 4.48 13.68
N PHE A 63 -2.86 4.36 13.24
CA PHE A 63 -3.97 3.84 14.03
C PHE A 63 -4.23 2.42 13.57
N THR A 64 -4.23 1.46 14.48
CA THR A 64 -4.37 0.06 14.11
C THR A 64 -5.16 -0.74 15.15
N HIS A 65 -5.85 -1.76 14.65
CA HIS A 65 -6.50 -2.77 15.48
C HIS A 65 -6.22 -4.15 14.86
N SER A 66 -5.62 -5.03 15.65
CA SER A 66 -5.27 -6.39 15.23
C SER A 66 -6.50 -7.26 15.05
N TYR A 67 -6.39 -8.27 14.17
CA TYR A 67 -7.40 -9.33 14.04
C TYR A 67 -7.47 -10.26 15.26
N GLU A 68 -6.49 -10.19 16.16
CA GLU A 68 -6.44 -11.02 17.34
C GLU A 68 -7.55 -10.68 18.32
N PRO A 69 -8.26 -11.69 18.87
CA PRO A 69 -9.23 -11.47 19.92
C PRO A 69 -8.56 -10.74 21.10
N GLU A 70 -9.27 -9.83 21.73
CA GLU A 70 -8.81 -9.03 22.90
C GLU A 70 -7.67 -8.02 22.60
N ALA A 71 -7.26 -7.86 21.33
CA ALA A 71 -6.28 -6.84 21.00
C ALA A 71 -6.83 -5.44 21.26
N ALA A 72 -6.01 -4.57 21.83
CA ALA A 72 -6.34 -3.16 21.99
C ALA A 72 -6.23 -2.41 20.66
N SER A 73 -7.03 -1.36 20.50
CA SER A 73 -6.83 -0.38 19.45
C SER A 73 -5.70 0.57 19.84
N LEU A 74 -4.75 0.77 18.96
CA LEU A 74 -3.50 1.45 19.24
C LEU A 74 -3.26 2.63 18.29
N ARG A 75 -2.60 3.65 18.81
CA ARG A 75 -2.02 4.74 18.04
C ARG A 75 -0.51 4.77 18.25
N TRP A 76 0.23 4.59 17.18
CA TRP A 76 1.66 4.83 17.09
C TRP A 76 1.90 6.22 16.50
N SER A 77 2.88 6.97 16.98
CA SER A 77 3.20 8.32 16.48
C SER A 77 4.68 8.59 16.54
N SER A 78 5.23 9.19 15.49
CA SER A 78 6.62 9.65 15.42
C SER A 78 6.77 10.89 14.54
N ASP A 79 7.78 11.69 14.81
CA ASP A 79 8.29 12.77 13.95
C ASP A 79 9.51 12.34 13.13
N GLY A 80 9.95 11.08 13.26
CA GLY A 80 11.10 10.51 12.58
C GLY A 80 12.46 10.95 13.10
N ARG A 81 12.53 11.65 14.25
CA ARG A 81 13.79 12.19 14.82
C ARG A 81 14.17 11.56 16.15
N GLU A 82 13.28 11.62 17.13
CA GLU A 82 13.62 11.29 18.54
C GLU A 82 13.01 9.97 19.02
N GLY A 83 12.32 9.24 18.16
CA GLY A 83 11.67 7.99 18.52
C GLY A 83 10.18 7.98 18.20
N TYR A 84 9.42 7.20 18.96
CA TYR A 84 7.98 7.05 18.77
C TYR A 84 7.26 6.88 20.11
N SER A 85 5.96 7.10 20.10
CA SER A 85 5.05 6.75 21.20
C SER A 85 3.99 5.75 20.74
N ILE A 86 3.55 4.89 21.66
CA ILE A 86 2.39 4.02 21.47
C ILE A 86 1.38 4.34 22.58
N GLU A 87 0.13 4.52 22.20
CA GLU A 87 -0.99 4.82 23.09
C GLU A 87 -2.13 3.85 22.82
N THR A 88 -2.75 3.33 23.87
CA THR A 88 -4.00 2.60 23.77
C THR A 88 -5.16 3.58 23.63
N LEU A 89 -6.01 3.36 22.63
CA LEU A 89 -7.18 4.19 22.40
C LEU A 89 -8.34 3.75 23.28
N ALA A 90 -9.09 4.72 23.78
CA ALA A 90 -10.31 4.46 24.58
C ALA A 90 -11.45 3.92 23.73
N GLU A 91 -11.54 4.34 22.47
CA GLU A 91 -12.55 3.89 21.52
C GLU A 91 -11.97 2.79 20.63
N PRO A 92 -12.70 1.66 20.47
CA PRO A 92 -12.27 0.59 19.59
C PRO A 92 -12.32 1.03 18.12
N LEU A 93 -11.32 0.62 17.35
CA LEU A 93 -11.27 0.76 15.91
C LEU A 93 -11.74 -0.53 15.23
N ASP A 94 -12.16 -0.41 13.99
CA ASP A 94 -12.31 -1.56 13.11
C ASP A 94 -10.93 -2.19 12.82
N ARG A 95 -10.92 -3.50 12.54
CA ARG A 95 -9.72 -4.21 12.15
C ARG A 95 -9.05 -3.59 10.92
N GLY A 96 -7.74 -3.43 10.97
CA GLY A 96 -6.93 -2.88 9.88
C GLY A 96 -5.95 -1.82 10.35
N THR A 97 -5.46 -1.03 9.41
CA THR A 97 -4.50 0.05 9.71
C THR A 97 -4.88 1.33 8.96
N ARG A 98 -4.79 2.45 9.64
CA ARG A 98 -4.95 3.80 9.08
C ARG A 98 -3.70 4.62 9.38
N ILE A 99 -3.06 5.15 8.34
CA ILE A 99 -1.88 6.00 8.43
C ILE A 99 -2.30 7.43 8.09
N VAL A 100 -1.98 8.35 8.99
CA VAL A 100 -2.16 9.79 8.81
C VAL A 100 -0.77 10.43 8.70
N ILE A 101 -0.54 11.13 7.60
CA ILE A 101 0.71 11.81 7.28
C ILE A 101 0.46 13.30 7.37
N ARG A 102 1.06 13.98 8.35
CA ARG A 102 1.03 15.44 8.44
C ARG A 102 2.21 15.97 7.64
N LEU A 103 1.89 16.61 6.52
CA LEU A 103 2.91 17.11 5.60
C LEU A 103 3.63 18.32 6.21
N LYS A 104 4.92 18.46 5.89
CA LYS A 104 5.67 19.71 6.07
C LYS A 104 5.15 20.73 5.08
N ASP A 105 5.25 22.03 5.43
CA ASP A 105 4.73 23.13 4.61
C ASP A 105 5.29 23.11 3.18
N GLU A 106 6.56 22.78 3.02
CA GLU A 106 7.25 22.70 1.71
C GLU A 106 6.75 21.57 0.81
N TYR A 107 5.94 20.62 1.34
CA TYR A 107 5.36 19.48 0.61
C TYR A 107 3.83 19.53 0.55
N GLU A 108 3.23 20.72 0.73
CA GLU A 108 1.78 20.92 0.67
C GLU A 108 1.16 20.45 -0.67
N GLU A 109 1.93 20.42 -1.75
CA GLU A 109 1.48 19.92 -3.05
C GLU A 109 0.89 18.48 -2.96
N PHE A 110 1.40 17.64 -2.06
CA PHE A 110 0.91 16.26 -1.87
C PHE A 110 -0.42 16.18 -1.10
N SER A 111 -0.97 17.31 -0.66
CA SER A 111 -2.35 17.39 -0.16
C SER A 111 -3.37 17.62 -1.30
N GLN A 112 -2.90 17.99 -2.49
CA GLN A 112 -3.75 18.31 -3.63
C GLN A 112 -4.24 17.01 -4.31
N GLU A 113 -5.55 16.93 -4.51
CA GLU A 113 -6.20 15.74 -5.07
C GLU A 113 -5.61 15.34 -6.44
N TYR A 114 -5.45 16.31 -7.35
CA TYR A 114 -4.92 16.04 -8.68
C TYR A 114 -3.51 15.44 -8.62
N ARG A 115 -2.68 15.94 -7.69
CA ARG A 115 -1.30 15.50 -7.53
C ARG A 115 -1.22 14.08 -7.01
N VAL A 116 -2.04 13.75 -6.02
CA VAL A 116 -2.10 12.38 -5.47
C VAL A 116 -2.62 11.40 -6.51
N LYS A 117 -3.68 11.77 -7.26
CA LYS A 117 -4.21 10.92 -8.35
C LYS A 117 -3.17 10.67 -9.44
N GLU A 118 -2.42 11.70 -9.85
CA GLU A 118 -1.33 11.56 -10.82
C GLU A 118 -0.27 10.56 -10.34
N LEU A 119 0.18 10.70 -9.10
CA LEU A 119 1.18 9.79 -8.50
C LEU A 119 0.66 8.35 -8.39
N LEU A 120 -0.58 8.15 -7.94
CA LEU A 120 -1.19 6.83 -7.85
C LEU A 120 -1.29 6.16 -9.23
N ARG A 121 -1.74 6.88 -10.25
CA ARG A 121 -1.80 6.37 -11.62
C ARG A 121 -0.42 6.02 -12.16
N ARG A 122 0.57 6.86 -11.91
CA ARG A 122 1.92 6.68 -12.45
C ARG A 122 2.68 5.53 -11.78
N TYR A 123 2.58 5.39 -10.46
CA TYR A 123 3.45 4.49 -9.70
C TYR A 123 2.73 3.29 -9.09
N SER A 124 1.41 3.33 -8.97
CA SER A 124 0.64 2.33 -8.24
C SER A 124 -0.48 1.69 -9.05
N ASN A 125 -0.57 1.99 -10.36
CA ASN A 125 -1.67 1.50 -11.18
C ASN A 125 -1.72 -0.03 -11.29
N PHE A 126 -0.56 -0.69 -11.22
CA PHE A 126 -0.43 -2.15 -11.34
C PHE A 126 -0.32 -2.87 -9.99
N VAL A 127 -0.61 -2.19 -8.90
CA VAL A 127 -0.70 -2.84 -7.59
C VAL A 127 -1.86 -3.83 -7.59
N GLY A 128 -1.61 -5.07 -7.13
CA GLY A 128 -2.58 -6.18 -7.15
C GLY A 128 -3.77 -6.03 -6.18
N PHE A 129 -3.90 -4.88 -5.52
CA PHE A 129 -5.01 -4.56 -4.62
C PHE A 129 -5.77 -3.33 -5.13
N PRO A 130 -7.12 -3.28 -4.94
CA PRO A 130 -7.90 -2.10 -5.29
C PRO A 130 -7.43 -0.87 -4.51
N LEU A 131 -7.07 0.20 -5.22
CA LEU A 131 -6.75 1.49 -4.63
C LEU A 131 -7.94 2.43 -4.82
N ASN A 132 -8.49 2.92 -3.71
CA ASN A 132 -9.56 3.89 -3.72
C ASN A 132 -9.03 5.24 -3.21
N PHE A 133 -9.29 6.29 -3.96
CA PHE A 133 -8.97 7.66 -3.60
C PHE A 133 -10.27 8.46 -3.47
N ASN A 134 -10.57 8.95 -2.27
CA ASN A 134 -11.83 9.65 -1.96
C ASN A 134 -13.08 8.87 -2.41
N GLY A 135 -13.05 7.53 -2.29
CA GLY A 135 -14.15 6.63 -2.69
C GLY A 135 -14.17 6.24 -4.17
N GLU A 136 -13.28 6.78 -5.00
CA GLU A 136 -13.13 6.44 -6.42
C GLU A 136 -12.02 5.41 -6.61
N HIS A 137 -12.29 4.33 -7.37
CA HIS A 137 -11.28 3.33 -7.73
C HIS A 137 -10.30 3.90 -8.78
N VAL A 138 -9.00 3.91 -8.49
CA VAL A 138 -8.01 4.64 -9.30
C VAL A 138 -7.03 3.75 -10.09
N ASN A 139 -6.77 2.51 -9.67
CA ASN A 139 -5.90 1.57 -10.39
C ASN A 139 -6.71 0.60 -11.25
N THR A 140 -7.17 1.09 -12.38
CA THR A 140 -8.09 0.35 -13.26
C THR A 140 -7.39 -0.48 -14.33
N VAL A 141 -6.16 -0.14 -14.69
CA VAL A 141 -5.40 -0.84 -15.74
C VAL A 141 -4.75 -2.09 -15.17
N GLN A 142 -4.99 -3.23 -15.81
CA GLN A 142 -4.46 -4.51 -15.36
C GLN A 142 -3.04 -4.74 -15.89
N ALA A 143 -2.22 -5.42 -15.09
CA ALA A 143 -0.88 -5.88 -15.46
C ALA A 143 -1.00 -7.05 -16.46
N ILE A 144 -1.20 -6.76 -17.75
CA ILE A 144 -1.45 -7.79 -18.78
C ILE A 144 -0.30 -8.80 -18.94
N TRP A 145 0.93 -8.43 -18.56
CA TRP A 145 2.09 -9.33 -18.57
C TRP A 145 2.04 -10.44 -17.51
N SER A 146 1.17 -10.32 -16.51
CA SER A 146 0.98 -11.33 -15.47
C SER A 146 -0.07 -12.38 -15.85
N LYS A 147 -0.79 -12.17 -16.97
CA LYS A 147 -1.84 -13.05 -17.47
C LYS A 147 -1.30 -13.94 -18.58
N SER A 148 -1.91 -15.12 -18.75
CA SER A 148 -1.65 -15.90 -19.96
C SER A 148 -2.27 -15.20 -21.18
N LYS A 149 -1.68 -15.42 -22.38
CA LYS A 149 -2.18 -14.82 -23.63
C LYS A 149 -3.65 -15.12 -23.90
N SER A 150 -4.12 -16.31 -23.49
CA SER A 150 -5.53 -16.72 -23.66
C SER A 150 -6.51 -15.95 -22.79
N ASP A 151 -6.02 -15.34 -21.70
CA ASP A 151 -6.83 -14.70 -20.68
C ASP A 151 -6.91 -13.17 -20.85
N VAL A 152 -6.11 -12.62 -21.78
CA VAL A 152 -6.11 -11.19 -22.10
C VAL A 152 -7.02 -10.90 -23.27
N LYS A 153 -8.01 -10.02 -23.06
CA LYS A 153 -8.90 -9.57 -24.13
C LYS A 153 -8.24 -8.50 -25.01
N PRO A 154 -8.63 -8.35 -26.27
CA PRO A 154 -8.10 -7.32 -27.16
C PRO A 154 -8.19 -5.90 -26.58
N GLU A 155 -9.29 -5.57 -25.88
CA GLU A 155 -9.53 -4.28 -25.26
C GLU A 155 -8.52 -3.97 -24.17
N GLU A 156 -8.03 -4.97 -23.43
CA GLU A 156 -7.03 -4.81 -22.37
C GLU A 156 -5.65 -4.41 -22.95
N TYR A 157 -5.31 -4.86 -24.18
CA TYR A 157 -4.10 -4.40 -24.87
C TYR A 157 -4.22 -2.94 -25.31
N ASP A 158 -5.40 -2.52 -25.79
CA ASP A 158 -5.67 -1.15 -26.16
C ASP A 158 -5.53 -0.24 -24.95
N GLU A 159 -6.20 -0.56 -23.83
CA GLU A 159 -6.15 0.20 -22.58
C GLU A 159 -4.73 0.28 -22.01
N PHE A 160 -4.01 -0.84 -22.03
CA PHE A 160 -2.62 -0.88 -21.58
C PHE A 160 -1.71 0.02 -22.43
N TYR A 161 -1.86 -0.04 -23.77
CA TYR A 161 -1.08 0.82 -24.68
C TYR A 161 -1.39 2.30 -24.45
N GLN A 162 -2.66 2.67 -24.38
CA GLN A 162 -3.10 4.04 -24.13
C GLN A 162 -2.53 4.58 -22.81
N PHE A 163 -2.52 3.74 -21.79
CA PHE A 163 -1.94 4.09 -20.49
C PHE A 163 -0.42 4.33 -20.57
N ILE A 164 0.34 3.42 -21.18
CA ILE A 164 1.80 3.52 -21.25
C ILE A 164 2.27 4.61 -22.21
N ALA A 165 1.59 4.76 -23.34
CA ALA A 165 1.93 5.74 -24.38
C ALA A 165 1.35 7.14 -24.08
N HIS A 166 0.52 7.28 -23.03
CA HIS A 166 -0.19 8.53 -22.70
C HIS A 166 -0.95 9.11 -23.90
N THR A 167 -1.68 8.27 -24.61
CA THR A 167 -2.45 8.61 -25.83
C THR A 167 -3.83 7.98 -25.79
N ASP A 168 -4.78 8.53 -26.53
CA ASP A 168 -6.09 7.92 -26.75
C ASP A 168 -6.12 7.02 -28.01
N GLU A 169 -5.00 6.92 -28.73
CA GLU A 169 -4.89 6.09 -29.92
C GLU A 169 -4.70 4.62 -29.55
N LYS A 170 -5.15 3.73 -30.45
CA LYS A 170 -4.95 2.29 -30.31
C LYS A 170 -3.60 1.87 -30.90
N PRO A 171 -2.98 0.77 -30.38
CA PRO A 171 -1.77 0.24 -30.98
C PRO A 171 -2.01 -0.27 -32.41
N LEU A 172 -1.05 -0.10 -33.31
CA LEU A 172 -1.12 -0.67 -34.66
C LEU A 172 -1.08 -2.20 -34.64
N SER A 173 -0.33 -2.76 -33.71
CA SER A 173 -0.25 -4.21 -33.47
C SER A 173 0.36 -4.48 -32.11
N TYR A 174 0.20 -5.70 -31.60
CA TYR A 174 0.82 -6.16 -30.37
C TYR A 174 1.32 -7.60 -30.50
N MET A 175 2.34 -7.93 -29.69
CA MET A 175 2.83 -9.30 -29.51
C MET A 175 2.88 -9.59 -28.00
N HIS A 176 2.38 -10.76 -27.61
CA HIS A 176 2.41 -11.23 -26.24
C HIS A 176 3.21 -12.53 -26.18
N PHE A 177 4.24 -12.52 -25.37
CA PHE A 177 5.08 -13.69 -25.05
C PHE A 177 4.90 -14.01 -23.58
N SER A 178 4.67 -15.27 -23.25
CA SER A 178 4.52 -15.80 -21.89
C SER A 178 5.47 -16.98 -21.68
#